data_278dab9ef52de1dce81482790a9d435f
#
_entry.id   278dab9ef52de1dce81482790a9d435f
#
_cell.length_a   1.000
_cell.length_b   1.000
_cell.length_c   1.000
_cell.angle_alpha   90.00
_cell.angle_beta   90.00
_cell.angle_gamma   90.00
#
_symmetry.space_group_name_H-M   'P 1'
#
loop_
_entity.id
_entity.type
_entity.pdbx_description
1 polymer ?
#
loop_
_entity_poly.entity_id
_entity_poly.type
_entity_poly.pdbx_seq_one_letter_code
_entity_poly.pdbx_strand_id
1 'polypeptide(L)'
;TGSEGTIGCLDSDDCYTDAHGVDVDYLTMHVWIKNWNWFDPQRPEETLPAAKEKVRAYLARHVAIADSLDKPLVVEEFGCPRDKESYVPDSPVSIRDDYFKFLFDLIYENASNRGPLAGSNFWAWGGYGKPDQDRTYWGPGDDATGDPPQEPQGLYSIFASDATTLEIIQRQGQAMRAVKP
;
A
#
# COMPACT_ATOMS: atom_id res chain seq x y z
N THR A 1 -13.36 1.46 10.60
CA THR A 1 -12.44 2.51 11.05
C THR A 1 -11.19 2.44 10.21
N GLY A 2 -10.92 3.45 9.39
CA GLY A 2 -9.67 3.55 8.62
C GLY A 2 -8.54 4.01 9.56
N SER A 3 -7.79 3.09 10.15
CA SER A 3 -6.63 3.41 10.99
C SER A 3 -5.35 3.20 10.21
N GLU A 4 -4.47 4.21 10.24
CA GLU A 4 -3.16 4.13 9.59
C GLU A 4 -2.25 3.05 10.21
N GLY A 5 -2.57 2.61 11.43
CA GLY A 5 -1.79 1.64 12.18
C GLY A 5 -1.09 2.26 13.39
N THR A 6 -0.13 1.52 13.95
CA THR A 6 0.58 1.94 15.16
C THR A 6 1.52 3.14 14.95
N ILE A 7 1.85 3.50 13.71
CA ILE A 7 2.71 4.67 13.43
C ILE A 7 2.07 5.99 13.88
N GLY A 8 0.74 6.03 13.95
CA GLY A 8 -0.01 7.17 14.47
C GLY A 8 -0.12 7.23 16.00
N CYS A 9 0.31 6.18 16.71
CA CYS A 9 0.31 6.13 18.17
C CYS A 9 1.59 6.74 18.73
N LEU A 10 1.48 7.62 19.73
CA LEU A 10 2.62 8.40 20.21
C LEU A 10 3.56 7.61 21.14
N ASP A 11 3.00 6.83 22.07
CA ASP A 11 3.78 6.24 23.17
C ASP A 11 3.73 4.71 23.26
N SER A 12 2.69 4.09 22.69
CA SER A 12 2.49 2.63 22.73
C SER A 12 1.55 2.18 21.61
N ASP A 13 1.33 0.86 21.48
CA ASP A 13 0.32 0.31 20.56
C ASP A 13 -1.11 0.38 21.10
N ASP A 14 -1.29 0.87 22.32
CA ASP A 14 -2.59 0.83 22.99
C ASP A 14 -3.66 1.58 22.20
N CYS A 15 -3.32 2.75 21.63
CA CYS A 15 -4.29 3.49 20.83
C CYS A 15 -4.81 2.71 19.62
N TYR A 16 -3.97 1.91 18.98
CA TYR A 16 -4.36 1.06 17.87
C TYR A 16 -5.15 -0.16 18.36
N THR A 17 -4.70 -0.79 19.42
CA THR A 17 -5.34 -1.95 20.04
C THR A 17 -6.72 -1.58 20.59
N ASP A 18 -6.83 -0.44 21.29
CA ASP A 18 -8.11 0.05 21.82
C ASP A 18 -9.10 0.38 20.70
N ALA A 19 -8.64 1.06 19.62
CA ALA A 19 -9.48 1.40 18.48
C ALA A 19 -10.07 0.16 17.77
N HIS A 20 -9.36 -0.96 17.77
CA HIS A 20 -9.76 -2.21 17.12
C HIS A 20 -10.25 -3.28 18.08
N GLY A 21 -10.12 -3.07 19.39
CA GLY A 21 -10.65 -3.96 20.42
C GLY A 21 -12.15 -3.86 20.61
N VAL A 22 -12.78 -2.79 20.12
CA VAL A 22 -14.23 -2.55 20.18
C VAL A 22 -14.98 -3.30 19.07
N ASP A 23 -16.27 -3.01 18.88
CA ASP A 23 -17.17 -3.64 17.91
C ASP A 23 -16.82 -3.31 16.45
N VAL A 24 -15.66 -3.76 15.99
CA VAL A 24 -15.24 -3.75 14.57
C VAL A 24 -14.88 -5.17 14.14
N ASP A 25 -15.17 -5.52 12.89
CA ASP A 25 -15.02 -6.87 12.38
C ASP A 25 -13.58 -7.22 11.99
N TYR A 26 -12.75 -6.23 11.66
CA TYR A 26 -11.37 -6.42 11.23
C TYR A 26 -10.51 -5.19 11.55
N LEU A 27 -9.21 -5.41 11.58
CA LEU A 27 -8.21 -4.35 11.75
C LEU A 27 -7.79 -3.80 10.39
N THR A 28 -7.40 -2.53 10.37
CA THR A 28 -6.82 -1.87 9.20
C THR A 28 -5.44 -1.33 9.51
N MET A 29 -4.56 -1.30 8.51
CA MET A 29 -3.27 -0.64 8.58
C MET A 29 -2.88 -0.08 7.22
N HIS A 30 -2.07 0.96 7.20
CA HIS A 30 -1.47 1.53 6.00
C HIS A 30 0.01 1.22 5.93
N VAL A 31 0.62 1.31 4.73
CA VAL A 31 2.08 1.16 4.56
C VAL A 31 2.58 2.15 3.52
N TRP A 32 3.05 3.31 3.99
CA TRP A 32 3.48 4.44 3.16
C TRP A 32 5.00 4.64 3.20
N ILE A 33 5.75 3.76 2.52
CA ILE A 33 7.23 3.71 2.60
C ILE A 33 7.91 5.03 2.23
N LYS A 34 7.37 5.78 1.25
CA LYS A 34 7.90 7.08 0.87
C LYS A 34 7.51 8.17 1.88
N ASN A 35 6.23 8.26 2.25
CA ASN A 35 5.72 9.30 3.14
C ASN A 35 6.36 9.22 4.53
N TRP A 36 6.70 8.00 4.98
CA TRP A 36 7.39 7.77 6.26
C TRP A 36 8.91 7.85 6.16
N ASN A 37 9.46 8.31 5.03
CA ASN A 37 10.90 8.42 4.79
C ASN A 37 11.65 7.09 4.98
N TRP A 38 11.01 5.96 4.67
CA TRP A 38 11.67 4.65 4.63
C TRP A 38 12.32 4.39 3.28
N PHE A 39 11.77 4.98 2.23
CA PHE A 39 12.18 4.82 0.84
C PHE A 39 12.41 6.20 0.18
N ASP A 40 13.52 6.32 -0.55
CA ASP A 40 13.86 7.48 -1.38
C ASP A 40 13.84 7.07 -2.86
N PRO A 41 12.87 7.54 -3.66
CA PRO A 41 12.76 7.20 -5.08
C PRO A 41 13.97 7.64 -5.94
N GLN A 42 14.80 8.55 -5.45
CA GLN A 42 16.03 8.98 -6.14
C GLN A 42 17.20 8.04 -5.86
N ARG A 43 17.12 7.19 -4.83
CA ARG A 43 18.12 6.20 -4.43
C ARG A 43 17.49 4.83 -4.16
N PRO A 44 16.78 4.25 -5.15
CA PRO A 44 15.98 3.05 -4.93
C PRO A 44 16.83 1.83 -4.54
N GLU A 45 17.97 1.61 -5.18
CA GLU A 45 18.84 0.45 -4.91
C GLU A 45 19.40 0.46 -3.49
N GLU A 46 19.63 1.65 -2.92
CA GLU A 46 20.14 1.82 -1.58
C GLU A 46 19.04 1.70 -0.53
N THR A 47 17.87 2.30 -0.79
CA THR A 47 16.85 2.52 0.25
C THR A 47 15.72 1.48 0.24
N LEU A 48 15.38 0.88 -0.91
CA LEU A 48 14.29 -0.08 -1.00
C LEU A 48 14.51 -1.37 -0.18
N PRO A 49 15.72 -1.96 -0.13
CA PRO A 49 15.96 -3.13 0.73
C PRO A 49 15.70 -2.84 2.21
N ALA A 50 16.20 -1.70 2.71
CA ALA A 50 15.97 -1.29 4.10
C ALA A 50 14.49 -0.96 4.37
N ALA A 51 13.79 -0.35 3.41
CA ALA A 51 12.34 -0.11 3.50
C ALA A 51 11.56 -1.43 3.60
N LYS A 52 11.90 -2.43 2.80
CA LYS A 52 11.28 -3.76 2.85
C LYS A 52 11.43 -4.42 4.22
N GLU A 53 12.59 -4.31 4.85
CA GLU A 53 12.79 -4.83 6.21
C GLU A 53 11.94 -4.10 7.26
N LYS A 54 11.81 -2.77 7.15
CA LYS A 54 10.89 -2.00 8.01
C LYS A 54 9.44 -2.44 7.81
N VAL A 55 9.01 -2.67 6.56
CA VAL A 55 7.67 -3.17 6.24
C VAL A 55 7.44 -4.55 6.87
N ARG A 56 8.41 -5.48 6.80
CA ARG A 56 8.30 -6.78 7.47
C ARG A 56 8.06 -6.64 8.97
N ALA A 57 8.89 -5.84 9.63
CA ALA A 57 8.79 -5.63 11.07
C ALA A 57 7.45 -4.98 11.46
N TYR A 58 7.02 -3.98 10.69
CA TYR A 58 5.77 -3.27 10.91
C TYR A 58 4.56 -4.19 10.71
N LEU A 59 4.56 -4.98 9.63
CA LEU A 59 3.51 -5.95 9.35
C LEU A 59 3.43 -7.04 10.44
N ALA A 60 4.58 -7.58 10.86
CA ALA A 60 4.63 -8.60 11.91
C ALA A 60 4.06 -8.09 13.25
N ARG A 61 4.31 -6.82 13.59
CA ARG A 61 3.72 -6.18 14.78
C ARG A 61 2.20 -6.14 14.71
N HIS A 62 1.62 -5.74 13.57
CA HIS A 62 0.17 -5.68 13.39
C HIS A 62 -0.48 -7.06 13.32
N VAL A 63 0.21 -8.05 12.74
CA VAL A 63 -0.21 -9.45 12.77
C VAL A 63 -0.33 -9.93 14.21
N ALA A 64 0.68 -9.67 15.06
CA ALA A 64 0.63 -10.06 16.48
C ALA A 64 -0.54 -9.40 17.24
N ILE A 65 -0.85 -8.13 16.94
CA ILE A 65 -2.03 -7.45 17.53
C ILE A 65 -3.32 -8.08 17.02
N ALA A 66 -3.45 -8.33 15.73
CA ALA A 66 -4.63 -8.95 15.13
C ALA A 66 -4.89 -10.36 15.71
N ASP A 67 -3.82 -11.17 15.86
CA ASP A 67 -3.89 -12.47 16.52
C ASP A 67 -4.37 -12.34 17.98
N SER A 68 -3.88 -11.35 18.72
CA SER A 68 -4.29 -11.13 20.12
C SER A 68 -5.75 -10.72 20.28
N LEU A 69 -6.33 -10.10 19.25
CA LEU A 69 -7.73 -9.66 19.19
C LEU A 69 -8.65 -10.70 18.51
N ASP A 70 -8.07 -11.77 17.97
CA ASP A 70 -8.78 -12.80 17.19
C ASP A 70 -9.59 -12.19 16.03
N LYS A 71 -8.95 -11.28 15.27
CA LYS A 71 -9.61 -10.55 14.17
C LYS A 71 -8.75 -10.55 12.91
N PRO A 72 -9.37 -10.54 11.71
CA PRO A 72 -8.65 -10.34 10.45
C PRO A 72 -7.97 -8.97 10.38
N LEU A 73 -6.88 -8.89 9.61
CA LEU A 73 -6.14 -7.66 9.33
C LEU A 73 -6.12 -7.37 7.82
N VAL A 74 -6.39 -6.13 7.44
CA VAL A 74 -6.34 -5.66 6.06
C VAL A 74 -5.28 -4.56 5.93
N VAL A 75 -4.36 -4.71 4.97
CA VAL A 75 -3.49 -3.60 4.54
C VAL A 75 -4.34 -2.68 3.68
N GLU A 76 -4.96 -1.67 4.30
CA GLU A 76 -6.01 -0.86 3.70
C GLU A 76 -5.48 0.15 2.70
N GLU A 77 -4.27 0.66 2.92
CA GLU A 77 -3.60 1.55 1.99
C GLU A 77 -2.11 1.25 1.89
N PHE A 78 -1.62 1.22 0.68
CA PHE A 78 -0.19 1.23 0.37
C PHE A 78 0.03 1.70 -1.06
N GLY A 79 1.18 2.29 -1.31
CA GLY A 79 1.55 2.75 -2.63
C GLY A 79 3.07 2.86 -2.79
N CYS A 80 3.49 2.93 -4.04
CA CYS A 80 4.87 3.21 -4.40
C CYS A 80 4.87 4.07 -5.66
N PRO A 81 5.67 5.15 -5.72
CA PRO A 81 5.76 5.98 -6.92
C PRO A 81 6.39 5.20 -8.08
N ARG A 82 6.24 5.76 -9.28
CA ARG A 82 6.98 5.30 -10.47
C ARG A 82 8.49 5.49 -10.28
N ASP A 83 9.27 4.83 -11.10
CA ASP A 83 10.72 4.95 -11.09
C ASP A 83 11.14 6.42 -11.18
N LYS A 84 12.10 6.81 -10.33
CA LYS A 84 12.57 8.20 -10.18
C LYS A 84 11.47 9.21 -9.81
N GLU A 85 10.38 8.74 -9.20
CA GLU A 85 9.23 9.58 -8.83
C GLU A 85 8.61 10.32 -10.02
N SER A 86 8.58 9.70 -11.19
CA SER A 86 7.91 10.27 -12.34
C SER A 86 6.38 10.30 -12.14
N TYR A 87 5.74 11.40 -12.56
CA TYR A 87 4.27 11.55 -12.57
C TYR A 87 3.68 11.28 -13.96
N VAL A 88 4.54 11.04 -14.94
CA VAL A 88 4.12 10.84 -16.33
C VAL A 88 3.60 9.42 -16.51
N PRO A 89 2.35 9.21 -16.99
CA PRO A 89 1.87 7.90 -17.45
C PRO A 89 2.87 7.30 -18.44
N ASP A 90 2.93 5.98 -18.53
CA ASP A 90 3.86 5.23 -19.40
C ASP A 90 5.36 5.32 -19.02
N SER A 91 5.74 6.10 -18.00
CA SER A 91 7.10 6.00 -17.46
C SER A 91 7.29 4.67 -16.69
N PRO A 92 8.55 4.19 -16.54
CA PRO A 92 8.82 2.90 -15.93
C PRO A 92 8.25 2.75 -14.51
N VAL A 93 7.87 1.53 -14.14
CA VAL A 93 7.27 1.15 -12.85
C VAL A 93 7.98 -0.05 -12.18
N SER A 94 9.23 -0.30 -12.54
CA SER A 94 9.97 -1.49 -12.10
C SER A 94 10.13 -1.56 -10.57
N ILE A 95 10.35 -0.44 -9.92
CA ILE A 95 10.47 -0.34 -8.46
C ILE A 95 9.12 -0.57 -7.79
N ARG A 96 8.05 -0.01 -8.33
CA ARG A 96 6.68 -0.25 -7.87
C ARG A 96 6.33 -1.73 -7.97
N ASP A 97 6.61 -2.35 -9.11
CA ASP A 97 6.31 -3.76 -9.34
C ASP A 97 7.06 -4.68 -8.36
N ASP A 98 8.34 -4.40 -8.10
CA ASP A 98 9.14 -5.12 -7.11
C ASP A 98 8.59 -4.95 -5.69
N TYR A 99 8.18 -3.74 -5.32
CA TYR A 99 7.59 -3.46 -4.02
C TYR A 99 6.21 -4.11 -3.85
N PHE A 100 5.34 -4.01 -4.87
CA PHE A 100 3.99 -4.60 -4.84
C PHE A 100 4.07 -6.11 -4.73
N LYS A 101 4.92 -6.73 -5.56
CA LYS A 101 5.15 -8.17 -5.47
C LYS A 101 5.62 -8.59 -4.06
N PHE A 102 6.59 -7.88 -3.51
CA PHE A 102 7.10 -8.14 -2.16
C PHE A 102 6.00 -8.08 -1.10
N LEU A 103 5.19 -7.02 -1.08
CA LEU A 103 4.12 -6.86 -0.08
C LEU A 103 3.03 -7.93 -0.26
N PHE A 104 2.64 -8.21 -1.50
CA PHE A 104 1.66 -9.24 -1.81
C PHE A 104 2.15 -10.65 -1.44
N ASP A 105 3.42 -10.95 -1.66
CA ASP A 105 4.01 -12.23 -1.24
C ASP A 105 3.92 -12.40 0.29
N LEU A 106 4.18 -11.35 1.08
CA LEU A 106 4.05 -11.38 2.54
C LEU A 106 2.60 -11.62 2.99
N ILE A 107 1.65 -10.93 2.37
CA ILE A 107 0.23 -11.08 2.67
C ILE A 107 -0.24 -12.50 2.34
N TYR A 108 0.12 -12.99 1.16
CA TYR A 108 -0.26 -14.33 0.72
C TYR A 108 0.37 -15.43 1.60
N GLU A 109 1.65 -15.30 1.94
CA GLU A 109 2.35 -16.25 2.81
C GLU A 109 1.68 -16.33 4.19
N ASN A 110 1.37 -15.18 4.80
CA ASN A 110 0.69 -15.14 6.09
C ASN A 110 -0.71 -15.79 6.00
N ALA A 111 -1.53 -15.41 5.02
CA ALA A 111 -2.86 -15.96 4.83
C ALA A 111 -2.83 -17.48 4.56
N SER A 112 -1.88 -17.96 3.74
CA SER A 112 -1.71 -19.38 3.42
C SER A 112 -1.29 -20.20 4.65
N ASN A 113 -0.64 -19.58 5.62
CA ASN A 113 -0.27 -20.18 6.92
C ASN A 113 -1.35 -19.94 8.00
N ARG A 114 -2.56 -19.53 7.62
CA ARG A 114 -3.68 -19.24 8.51
C ARG A 114 -3.43 -18.08 9.48
N GLY A 115 -2.59 -17.13 9.09
CA GLY A 115 -2.44 -15.88 9.81
C GLY A 115 -3.59 -14.90 9.50
N PRO A 116 -3.67 -13.79 10.24
CA PRO A 116 -4.82 -12.89 10.19
C PRO A 116 -4.86 -11.98 8.95
N LEU A 117 -3.82 -11.91 8.10
CA LEU A 117 -3.84 -11.07 6.91
C LEU A 117 -4.87 -11.57 5.89
N ALA A 118 -5.96 -10.83 5.74
CA ALA A 118 -7.12 -11.21 4.94
C ALA A 118 -7.15 -10.55 3.55
N GLY A 119 -6.39 -9.46 3.35
CA GLY A 119 -6.39 -8.77 2.07
C GLY A 119 -5.65 -7.44 2.08
N SER A 120 -5.74 -6.74 0.96
CA SER A 120 -5.13 -5.42 0.79
C SER A 120 -5.83 -4.59 -0.27
N ASN A 121 -5.78 -3.26 -0.12
CA ASN A 121 -6.18 -2.28 -1.11
C ASN A 121 -4.99 -1.41 -1.47
N PHE A 122 -4.66 -1.32 -2.74
CA PHE A 122 -3.58 -0.44 -3.19
C PHE A 122 -4.10 0.99 -3.39
N TRP A 123 -3.25 1.95 -3.21
CA TRP A 123 -3.46 3.34 -3.56
C TRP A 123 -2.58 3.71 -4.75
N ALA A 124 -3.14 4.25 -5.86
CA ALA A 124 -4.54 4.43 -6.12
C ALA A 124 -4.85 4.09 -7.58
N TRP A 125 -6.11 3.79 -7.87
CA TRP A 125 -6.54 3.53 -9.24
C TRP A 125 -6.73 4.83 -10.03
N GLY A 126 -5.83 5.12 -10.97
CA GLY A 126 -5.90 6.24 -11.89
C GLY A 126 -6.63 5.95 -13.20
N GLY A 127 -6.78 4.67 -13.54
CA GLY A 127 -7.53 4.25 -14.71
C GLY A 127 -7.01 4.83 -16.01
N TYR A 128 -7.87 5.50 -16.75
CA TYR A 128 -7.54 6.17 -18.01
C TYR A 128 -7.30 7.69 -17.81
N GLY A 129 -7.31 8.17 -16.58
CA GLY A 129 -7.03 9.57 -16.25
C GLY A 129 -5.65 9.99 -16.70
N LYS A 130 -5.50 11.23 -17.12
CA LYS A 130 -4.24 11.82 -17.55
C LYS A 130 -3.95 13.03 -16.67
N PRO A 131 -2.84 12.99 -15.88
CA PRO A 131 -2.40 14.16 -15.16
C PRO A 131 -2.12 15.31 -16.13
N ASP A 132 -2.51 16.53 -15.73
CA ASP A 132 -2.11 17.73 -16.47
C ASP A 132 -0.58 17.86 -16.41
N GLN A 133 0.06 18.03 -17.57
CA GLN A 133 1.53 18.09 -17.62
C GLN A 133 2.08 19.47 -17.25
N ASP A 134 1.22 20.50 -17.26
CA ASP A 134 1.59 21.87 -16.90
C ASP A 134 1.33 22.19 -15.43
N ARG A 135 0.63 21.30 -14.71
CA ARG A 135 0.26 21.43 -13.30
C ARG A 135 0.57 20.17 -12.50
N THR A 136 1.15 20.37 -11.33
CA THR A 136 1.48 19.26 -10.42
C THR A 136 0.25 18.77 -9.65
N TYR A 137 -0.66 19.68 -9.29
CA TYR A 137 -1.83 19.42 -8.45
C TYR A 137 -3.11 19.49 -9.25
N TRP A 138 -4.10 18.72 -8.84
CA TRP A 138 -5.40 18.69 -9.49
C TRP A 138 -6.11 20.06 -9.45
N GLY A 139 -6.78 20.42 -10.53
CA GLY A 139 -7.62 21.60 -10.63
C GLY A 139 -8.94 21.30 -11.34
N PRO A 140 -9.92 22.22 -11.24
CA PRO A 140 -11.20 22.04 -11.92
C PRO A 140 -11.04 21.82 -13.43
N GLY A 141 -11.61 20.72 -13.93
CA GLY A 141 -11.55 20.33 -15.33
C GLY A 141 -10.48 19.26 -15.64
N ASP A 142 -9.61 18.90 -14.68
CA ASP A 142 -8.64 17.82 -14.85
C ASP A 142 -9.31 16.45 -14.70
N ASP A 143 -8.69 15.45 -15.32
CA ASP A 143 -9.05 14.06 -15.10
C ASP A 143 -8.80 13.66 -13.64
N ALA A 144 -9.59 12.73 -13.13
CA ALA A 144 -9.30 12.07 -11.86
C ALA A 144 -8.20 11.01 -12.06
N THR A 145 -7.15 11.09 -11.29
CA THR A 145 -6.01 10.16 -11.35
C THR A 145 -5.87 9.24 -10.15
N GLY A 146 -6.75 9.37 -9.16
CA GLY A 146 -6.72 8.59 -7.92
C GLY A 146 -5.93 9.25 -6.80
N ASP A 147 -4.91 10.07 -7.12
CA ASP A 147 -4.22 10.87 -6.11
C ASP A 147 -5.13 12.02 -5.64
N PRO A 148 -5.13 12.37 -4.34
CA PRO A 148 -5.96 13.44 -3.81
C PRO A 148 -5.50 14.81 -4.35
N PRO A 149 -6.40 15.82 -4.40
CA PRO A 149 -6.12 17.10 -5.05
C PRO A 149 -4.89 17.86 -4.53
N GLN A 150 -4.52 17.63 -3.26
CA GLN A 150 -3.37 18.25 -2.60
C GLN A 150 -2.04 17.53 -2.81
N GLU A 151 -2.06 16.38 -3.49
CA GLU A 151 -0.86 15.62 -3.84
C GLU A 151 -0.53 15.76 -5.33
N PRO A 152 0.73 15.53 -5.72
CA PRO A 152 1.10 15.50 -7.14
C PRO A 152 0.31 14.43 -7.88
N GLN A 153 -0.40 14.83 -8.94
CA GLN A 153 -1.21 13.91 -9.73
C GLN A 153 -0.33 12.96 -10.53
N GLY A 154 -0.52 11.66 -10.39
CA GLY A 154 0.33 10.61 -10.94
C GLY A 154 1.36 10.06 -9.94
N LEU A 155 1.44 10.58 -8.71
CA LEU A 155 2.41 10.16 -7.70
C LEU A 155 2.28 8.67 -7.37
N TYR A 156 1.08 8.23 -7.01
CA TYR A 156 0.78 6.84 -6.69
C TYR A 156 -0.18 6.19 -7.68
N SER A 157 -0.67 6.95 -8.66
CA SER A 157 -1.64 6.48 -9.64
C SER A 157 -1.16 5.22 -10.37
N ILE A 158 -2.03 4.21 -10.43
CA ILE A 158 -1.88 3.05 -11.30
C ILE A 158 -2.81 3.27 -12.48
N PHE A 159 -2.23 3.46 -13.66
CA PHE A 159 -2.97 3.70 -14.88
C PHE A 159 -3.27 2.39 -15.64
N ALA A 160 -4.26 2.44 -16.52
CA ALA A 160 -4.60 1.30 -17.37
C ALA A 160 -3.44 0.85 -18.29
N SER A 161 -2.47 1.72 -18.53
CA SER A 161 -1.24 1.41 -19.27
C SER A 161 -0.19 0.65 -18.45
N ASP A 162 -0.30 0.57 -17.12
CA ASP A 162 0.67 -0.09 -16.24
C ASP A 162 0.49 -1.62 -16.24
N ALA A 163 0.66 -2.24 -17.40
CA ALA A 163 0.32 -3.64 -17.64
C ALA A 163 1.00 -4.60 -16.65
N THR A 164 2.26 -4.36 -16.30
CA THR A 164 3.03 -5.22 -15.36
C THR A 164 2.51 -5.11 -13.94
N THR A 165 2.23 -3.90 -13.46
CA THR A 165 1.62 -3.69 -12.14
C THR A 165 0.23 -4.32 -12.06
N LEU A 166 -0.59 -4.15 -13.11
CA LEU A 166 -1.94 -4.76 -13.18
C LEU A 166 -1.89 -6.29 -13.18
N GLU A 167 -0.93 -6.88 -13.87
CA GLU A 167 -0.73 -8.34 -13.84
C GLU A 167 -0.36 -8.83 -12.43
N ILE A 168 0.50 -8.12 -11.71
CA ILE A 168 0.86 -8.44 -10.32
C ILE A 168 -0.37 -8.37 -9.43
N ILE A 169 -1.18 -7.30 -9.52
CA ILE A 169 -2.43 -7.15 -8.75
C ILE A 169 -3.42 -8.28 -9.06
N GLN A 170 -3.59 -8.60 -10.35
CA GLN A 170 -4.50 -9.66 -10.77
C GLN A 170 -4.06 -11.03 -10.22
N ARG A 171 -2.77 -11.35 -10.31
CA ARG A 171 -2.20 -12.59 -9.76
C ARG A 171 -2.42 -12.69 -8.25
N GLN A 172 -2.20 -11.60 -7.52
CA GLN A 172 -2.47 -11.55 -6.09
C GLN A 172 -3.94 -11.82 -5.79
N GLY A 173 -4.87 -11.15 -6.48
CA GLY A 173 -6.30 -11.37 -6.28
C GLY A 173 -6.73 -12.82 -6.56
N GLN A 174 -6.12 -13.48 -7.56
CA GLN A 174 -6.36 -14.89 -7.85
C GLN A 174 -5.79 -15.80 -6.75
N ALA A 175 -4.57 -15.52 -6.29
CA ALA A 175 -3.91 -16.29 -5.24
C ALA A 175 -4.71 -16.21 -3.92
N MET A 176 -5.11 -15.02 -3.50
CA MET A 176 -5.89 -14.83 -2.27
C MET A 176 -7.26 -15.52 -2.31
N ARG A 177 -7.94 -15.54 -3.46
CA ARG A 177 -9.20 -16.29 -3.63
C ARG A 177 -9.04 -17.80 -3.48
N ALA A 178 -7.84 -18.34 -3.69
CA ALA A 178 -7.55 -19.76 -3.55
C ALA A 178 -7.19 -20.15 -2.11
N VAL A 179 -6.88 -19.19 -1.25
CA VAL A 179 -6.64 -19.44 0.19
C VAL A 179 -7.95 -19.89 0.81
N LYS A 180 -7.91 -21.03 1.50
CA LYS A 180 -9.06 -21.54 2.24
C LYS A 180 -9.00 -21.02 3.66
N PRO A 181 -10.13 -20.58 4.23
CA PRO A 181 -10.22 -20.17 5.63
C PRO A 181 -9.88 -21.29 6.61
#